data_7935edf1bd642a9860db06c88e399621
#
_entry.id   7935edf1bd642a9860db06c88e399621
#
_cell.length_a   1.000
_cell.length_b   1.000
_cell.length_c   1.000
_cell.angle_alpha   90.00
_cell.angle_beta   90.00
_cell.angle_gamma   90.00
#
_symmetry.space_group_name_H-M   'P 1'
#
loop_
_entity.id
_entity.type
_entity.pdbx_description
1 polymer ?
#
loop_
_entity_poly.entity_id
_entity_poly.type
_entity_poly.pdbx_seq_one_letter_code
_entity_poly.pdbx_strand_id
1 'polypeptide(L)'
;MASEDIGNADPRALRIALDAWDVQERLGSPEGELAIAQAVVYMAVAAKSNAVYTAFKAAMREARESGSLDVPLHLRNAPTKLMKELDYGKEYRYAHDEPHAYAAGETYLPEPLVGRRFYRPVDRGLEIQIAEKLARLRERDAQARRPMG
;
A
#
# COMPACT_ATOMS: atom_id res chain seq x y z
N MET A 1 16.25 -1.14 7.76
CA MET A 1 16.46 -2.49 7.15
C MET A 1 15.15 -3.23 6.92
N ALA A 2 14.35 -3.60 7.92
CA ALA A 2 13.13 -4.42 7.72
C ALA A 2 12.13 -3.83 6.71
N SER A 3 11.83 -2.54 6.77
CA SER A 3 10.90 -1.88 5.83
C SER A 3 11.59 -1.32 4.58
N GLU A 4 12.85 -0.90 4.69
CA GLU A 4 13.59 -0.27 3.59
C GLU A 4 14.13 -1.30 2.60
N ASP A 5 14.79 -2.35 3.11
CA ASP A 5 15.55 -3.29 2.27
C ASP A 5 14.82 -4.62 2.05
N ILE A 6 13.89 -4.99 2.94
CA ILE A 6 13.12 -6.22 2.86
C ILE A 6 11.68 -5.92 2.43
N GLY A 7 11.02 -4.97 3.09
CA GLY A 7 9.68 -4.53 2.74
C GLY A 7 8.69 -5.69 2.59
N ASN A 8 7.94 -5.65 1.50
CA ASN A 8 6.92 -6.67 1.22
C ASN A 8 7.47 -7.95 0.56
N ALA A 9 8.76 -8.05 0.31
CA ALA A 9 9.36 -9.34 -0.08
C ALA A 9 9.24 -10.35 1.08
N ASP A 10 9.38 -9.89 2.33
CA ASP A 10 9.07 -10.65 3.54
C ASP A 10 8.55 -9.72 4.66
N PRO A 11 7.24 -9.49 4.74
CA PRO A 11 6.66 -8.53 5.71
C PRO A 11 6.83 -8.96 7.17
N ARG A 12 7.17 -10.24 7.44
CA ARG A 12 7.45 -10.73 8.78
C ARG A 12 8.70 -10.10 9.40
N ALA A 13 9.63 -9.62 8.59
CA ALA A 13 10.88 -9.02 9.06
C ALA A 13 10.62 -7.82 9.99
N LEU A 14 9.63 -6.97 9.67
CA LEU A 14 9.27 -5.84 10.52
C LEU A 14 8.76 -6.30 11.89
N ARG A 15 7.92 -7.33 11.93
CA ARG A 15 7.38 -7.88 13.18
C ARG A 15 8.49 -8.51 14.02
N ILE A 16 9.36 -9.29 13.42
CA ILE A 16 10.49 -9.92 14.09
C ILE A 16 11.43 -8.86 14.69
N ALA A 17 11.70 -7.76 13.98
CA ALA A 17 12.51 -6.68 14.50
C ALA A 17 11.87 -5.99 15.72
N LEU A 18 10.56 -5.76 15.69
CA LEU A 18 9.81 -5.19 16.81
C LEU A 18 9.74 -6.14 18.00
N ASP A 19 9.53 -7.43 17.77
CA ASP A 19 9.54 -8.44 18.83
C ASP A 19 10.91 -8.53 19.51
N ALA A 20 12.01 -8.46 18.76
CA ALA A 20 13.36 -8.43 19.34
C ALA A 20 13.60 -7.19 20.19
N TRP A 21 13.09 -6.03 19.76
CA TRP A 21 13.12 -4.79 20.56
C TRP A 21 12.35 -4.98 21.88
N ASP A 22 11.14 -5.50 21.81
CA ASP A 22 10.30 -5.75 22.98
C ASP A 22 10.99 -6.70 23.98
N VAL A 23 11.63 -7.76 23.52
CA VAL A 23 12.38 -8.70 24.38
C VAL A 23 13.53 -7.97 25.05
N GLN A 24 14.31 -7.18 24.32
CA GLN A 24 15.42 -6.41 24.90
C GLN A 24 14.92 -5.42 25.96
N GLU A 25 13.82 -4.72 25.69
CA GLU A 25 13.27 -3.73 26.61
C GLU A 25 12.68 -4.35 27.88
N ARG A 26 12.05 -5.53 27.76
CA ARG A 26 11.37 -6.19 28.88
C ARG A 26 12.28 -7.08 29.72
N LEU A 27 13.20 -7.80 29.10
CA LEU A 27 14.03 -8.79 29.76
C LEU A 27 15.50 -8.34 29.88
N GLY A 28 15.96 -7.49 28.97
CA GLY A 28 17.37 -7.07 28.95
C GLY A 28 18.32 -8.21 28.57
N SER A 29 19.56 -8.11 29.05
CA SER A 29 20.63 -9.06 28.79
C SER A 29 20.49 -10.30 29.70
N PRO A 30 20.76 -11.52 29.21
CA PRO A 30 21.23 -11.86 27.86
C PRO A 30 20.09 -12.17 26.87
N GLU A 31 18.84 -12.27 27.29
CA GLU A 31 17.71 -12.73 26.48
C GLU A 31 17.43 -11.78 25.33
N GLY A 32 17.48 -10.46 25.57
CA GLY A 32 17.27 -9.44 24.56
C GLY A 32 18.33 -9.45 23.47
N GLU A 33 19.59 -9.65 23.84
CA GLU A 33 20.71 -9.77 22.89
C GLU A 33 20.53 -10.99 21.99
N LEU A 34 20.07 -12.12 22.54
CA LEU A 34 19.78 -13.31 21.78
C LEU A 34 18.63 -13.11 20.80
N ALA A 35 17.56 -12.42 21.21
CA ALA A 35 16.43 -12.07 20.35
C ALA A 35 16.86 -11.15 19.20
N ILE A 36 17.72 -10.17 19.47
CA ILE A 36 18.30 -9.29 18.46
C ILE A 36 19.14 -10.09 17.47
N ALA A 37 19.99 -11.00 17.96
CA ALA A 37 20.80 -11.88 17.11
C ALA A 37 19.93 -12.75 16.19
N GLN A 38 18.84 -13.30 16.71
CA GLN A 38 17.86 -14.07 15.93
C GLN A 38 17.24 -13.20 14.81
N ALA A 39 16.84 -11.96 15.11
CA ALA A 39 16.30 -11.02 14.12
C ALA A 39 17.33 -10.67 13.05
N VAL A 40 18.59 -10.46 13.43
CA VAL A 40 19.70 -10.20 12.49
C VAL A 40 19.88 -11.35 11.52
N VAL A 41 19.94 -12.59 12.00
CA VAL A 41 20.07 -13.78 11.14
C VAL A 41 18.88 -13.89 10.18
N TYR A 42 17.67 -13.73 10.70
CA TYR A 42 16.46 -13.77 9.88
C TYR A 42 16.49 -12.73 8.75
N MET A 43 16.78 -11.48 9.08
CA MET A 43 16.82 -10.40 8.11
C MET A 43 17.98 -10.53 7.12
N ALA A 44 19.09 -11.15 7.53
CA ALA A 44 20.23 -11.38 6.67
C ALA A 44 19.89 -12.30 5.49
N VAL A 45 19.08 -13.33 5.72
CA VAL A 45 18.69 -14.32 4.71
C VAL A 45 17.34 -14.05 4.04
N ALA A 46 16.55 -13.12 4.55
CA ALA A 46 15.26 -12.78 3.99
C ALA A 46 15.37 -12.24 2.55
N ALA A 47 14.37 -12.50 1.73
CA ALA A 47 14.27 -11.89 0.41
C ALA A 47 14.26 -10.36 0.53
N LYS A 48 14.94 -9.69 -0.38
CA LYS A 48 15.13 -8.23 -0.35
C LYS A 48 14.26 -7.52 -1.36
N SER A 49 13.65 -6.40 -0.96
CA SER A 49 12.99 -5.47 -1.83
C SER A 49 12.99 -4.07 -1.23
N ASN A 50 13.33 -3.07 -2.03
CA ASN A 50 13.17 -1.66 -1.68
C ASN A 50 11.95 -1.02 -2.40
N ALA A 51 11.05 -1.82 -2.96
CA ALA A 51 9.95 -1.32 -3.77
C ALA A 51 9.01 -0.40 -2.99
N VAL A 52 8.70 -0.73 -1.73
CA VAL A 52 7.87 0.13 -0.86
C VAL A 52 8.59 1.44 -0.54
N TYR A 53 9.87 1.38 -0.20
CA TYR A 53 10.69 2.56 0.08
C TYR A 53 10.74 3.50 -1.12
N THR A 54 11.02 2.97 -2.31
CA THR A 54 11.06 3.72 -3.56
C THR A 54 9.70 4.33 -3.90
N ALA A 55 8.62 3.56 -3.74
CA ALA A 55 7.25 4.02 -3.96
C ALA A 55 6.88 5.17 -3.01
N PHE A 56 7.20 5.04 -1.73
CA PHE A 56 6.95 6.07 -0.74
C PHE A 56 7.68 7.37 -1.07
N LYS A 57 8.97 7.30 -1.41
CA LYS A 57 9.75 8.49 -1.82
C LYS A 57 9.18 9.15 -3.07
N ALA A 58 8.76 8.37 -4.05
CA ALA A 58 8.14 8.89 -5.27
C ALA A 58 6.80 9.57 -4.97
N ALA A 59 5.95 8.98 -4.15
CA ALA A 59 4.68 9.56 -3.74
C ALA A 59 4.86 10.85 -2.94
N MET A 60 5.83 10.88 -2.01
CA MET A 60 6.15 12.08 -1.25
C MET A 60 6.68 13.23 -2.12
N ARG A 61 7.46 12.91 -3.14
CA ARG A 61 7.92 13.91 -4.11
C ARG A 61 6.75 14.45 -4.94
N GLU A 62 5.92 13.58 -5.48
CA GLU A 62 4.73 13.97 -6.23
C GLU A 62 3.81 14.87 -5.40
N ALA A 63 3.57 14.52 -4.13
CA ALA A 63 2.75 15.33 -3.22
C ALA A 63 3.32 16.74 -2.98
N ARG A 64 4.64 16.89 -2.95
CA ARG A 64 5.28 18.22 -2.82
C ARG A 64 5.19 19.03 -4.11
N GLU A 65 5.39 18.38 -5.25
CA GLU A 65 5.41 19.02 -6.57
C GLU A 65 4.01 19.39 -7.05
N SER A 66 3.01 18.56 -6.79
CA SER A 66 1.62 18.79 -7.19
C SER A 66 0.85 19.76 -6.28
N GLY A 67 1.36 20.05 -5.08
CA GLY A 67 0.68 20.89 -4.10
C GLY A 67 -0.63 20.29 -3.58
N SER A 68 -1.59 21.14 -3.25
CA SER A 68 -2.91 20.71 -2.79
C SER A 68 -3.79 20.33 -3.97
N LEU A 69 -4.13 19.04 -4.07
CA LEU A 69 -5.08 18.54 -5.06
C LEU A 69 -6.38 18.13 -4.38
N ASP A 70 -7.47 18.34 -5.06
CA ASP A 70 -8.80 17.99 -4.55
C ASP A 70 -9.00 16.47 -4.50
N VAL A 71 -9.58 16.01 -3.41
CA VAL A 71 -10.05 14.63 -3.29
C VAL A 71 -11.22 14.42 -4.27
N PRO A 72 -11.27 13.32 -5.02
CA PRO A 72 -12.40 13.01 -5.90
C PRO A 72 -13.74 13.12 -5.18
N LEU A 73 -14.75 13.67 -5.85
CA LEU A 73 -16.06 13.97 -5.24
C LEU A 73 -16.73 12.75 -4.59
N HIS A 74 -16.66 11.59 -5.23
CA HIS A 74 -17.24 10.34 -4.73
C HIS A 74 -16.61 9.84 -3.41
N LEU A 75 -15.39 10.31 -3.07
CA LEU A 75 -14.70 9.98 -1.81
C LEU A 75 -14.93 11.01 -0.71
N ARG A 76 -15.57 12.14 -1.01
CA ARG A 76 -15.81 13.20 -0.03
C ARG A 76 -17.02 12.87 0.84
N ASN A 77 -16.89 13.06 2.14
CA ASN A 77 -18.01 12.97 3.06
C ASN A 77 -19.03 14.09 2.78
N ALA A 78 -20.32 13.76 2.87
CA ALA A 78 -21.42 14.70 2.66
C ALA A 78 -22.29 14.83 3.93
N PRO A 79 -21.76 15.34 5.07
CA PRO A 79 -22.49 15.43 6.33
C PRO A 79 -23.57 16.51 6.30
N THR A 80 -23.50 17.51 5.41
CA THR A 80 -24.47 18.58 5.27
C THR A 80 -25.29 18.45 3.99
N LYS A 81 -26.48 19.08 3.99
CA LYS A 81 -27.33 19.14 2.80
C LYS A 81 -26.62 19.83 1.62
N LEU A 82 -25.90 20.92 1.90
CA LEU A 82 -25.11 21.63 0.90
C LEU A 82 -24.06 20.74 0.25
N MET A 83 -23.32 19.94 1.02
CA MET A 83 -22.32 19.02 0.48
C MET A 83 -22.94 17.93 -0.40
N LYS A 84 -24.15 17.45 -0.06
CA LYS A 84 -24.92 16.53 -0.91
C LYS A 84 -25.36 17.18 -2.21
N GLU A 85 -25.79 18.46 -2.17
CA GLU A 85 -26.14 19.24 -3.35
C GLU A 85 -24.93 19.52 -4.26
N LEU A 86 -23.73 19.52 -3.70
CA LEU A 86 -22.45 19.64 -4.44
C LEU A 86 -21.89 18.30 -4.92
N ASP A 87 -22.70 17.24 -4.93
CA ASP A 87 -22.33 15.90 -5.38
C ASP A 87 -21.24 15.19 -4.54
N TYR A 88 -20.99 15.64 -3.31
CA TYR A 88 -20.02 14.98 -2.41
C TYR A 88 -20.50 13.57 -2.07
N GLY A 89 -19.64 12.59 -2.27
CA GLY A 89 -19.93 11.18 -2.04
C GLY A 89 -20.90 10.55 -3.05
N LYS A 90 -21.34 11.28 -4.06
CA LYS A 90 -22.16 10.75 -5.16
C LYS A 90 -21.38 9.67 -5.89
N GLU A 91 -22.07 8.58 -6.24
CA GLU A 91 -21.49 7.43 -6.94
C GLU A 91 -20.40 6.69 -6.15
N TYR A 92 -20.33 6.88 -4.83
CA TYR A 92 -19.44 6.07 -3.99
C TYR A 92 -19.82 4.59 -4.09
N ARG A 93 -18.85 3.76 -4.44
CA ARG A 93 -19.01 2.30 -4.52
C ARG A 93 -18.32 1.65 -3.32
N TYR A 94 -19.11 0.97 -2.49
CA TYR A 94 -18.59 0.24 -1.33
C TYR A 94 -18.00 -1.11 -1.81
N ALA A 95 -16.69 -1.25 -1.69
CA ALA A 95 -15.98 -2.39 -2.27
C ALA A 95 -16.51 -3.76 -1.80
N HIS A 96 -17.03 -3.85 -0.56
CA HIS A 96 -17.60 -5.12 -0.06
C HIS A 96 -18.89 -5.54 -0.75
N ASP A 97 -19.61 -4.61 -1.38
CA ASP A 97 -20.83 -4.90 -2.15
C ASP A 97 -20.51 -5.29 -3.60
N GLU A 98 -19.25 -5.13 -4.00
CA GLU A 98 -18.80 -5.43 -5.36
C GLU A 98 -18.25 -6.86 -5.49
N PRO A 99 -18.30 -7.45 -6.69
CA PRO A 99 -17.74 -8.77 -6.93
C PRO A 99 -16.28 -8.89 -6.46
N HIS A 100 -15.99 -9.90 -5.65
CA HIS A 100 -14.67 -10.12 -5.02
C HIS A 100 -14.20 -8.99 -4.09
N ALA A 101 -15.13 -8.20 -3.55
CA ALA A 101 -14.85 -7.03 -2.71
C ALA A 101 -13.87 -6.02 -3.39
N TYR A 102 -14.05 -5.79 -4.69
CA TYR A 102 -13.21 -4.92 -5.49
C TYR A 102 -14.05 -4.07 -6.47
N ALA A 103 -14.03 -2.75 -6.28
CA ALA A 103 -14.72 -1.80 -7.14
C ALA A 103 -13.91 -1.57 -8.44
N ALA A 104 -14.03 -2.49 -9.39
CA ALA A 104 -13.28 -2.44 -10.64
C ALA A 104 -13.57 -1.16 -11.43
N GLY A 105 -12.53 -0.56 -11.99
CA GLY A 105 -12.62 0.67 -12.78
C GLY A 105 -12.67 1.95 -11.97
N GLU A 106 -12.77 1.87 -10.63
CA GLU A 106 -12.80 3.03 -9.76
C GLU A 106 -11.44 3.74 -9.68
N THR A 107 -11.46 5.05 -9.43
CA THR A 107 -10.27 5.87 -9.25
C THR A 107 -10.32 6.57 -7.89
N TYR A 108 -9.19 6.54 -7.17
CA TYR A 108 -9.07 7.13 -5.84
C TYR A 108 -8.08 8.30 -5.79
N LEU A 109 -7.25 8.43 -6.82
CA LEU A 109 -6.33 9.54 -6.95
C LEU A 109 -7.04 10.79 -7.49
N PRO A 110 -6.58 12.01 -7.11
CA PRO A 110 -6.97 13.24 -7.77
C PRO A 110 -6.79 13.15 -9.29
N GLU A 111 -7.65 13.83 -10.05
CA GLU A 111 -7.67 13.75 -11.51
C GLU A 111 -6.30 13.89 -12.19
N PRO A 112 -5.44 14.87 -11.83
CA PRO A 112 -4.11 15.00 -12.46
C PRO A 112 -3.17 13.81 -12.19
N LEU A 113 -3.46 12.98 -11.18
CA LEU A 113 -2.64 11.84 -10.78
C LEU A 113 -3.22 10.49 -11.22
N VAL A 114 -4.38 10.49 -11.86
CA VAL A 114 -5.00 9.25 -12.36
C VAL A 114 -4.05 8.52 -13.30
N GLY A 115 -3.84 7.21 -13.04
CA GLY A 115 -2.90 6.38 -13.79
C GLY A 115 -1.47 6.39 -13.27
N ARG A 116 -1.13 7.26 -12.31
CA ARG A 116 0.18 7.22 -11.64
C ARG A 116 0.37 5.89 -10.90
N ARG A 117 1.57 5.33 -11.00
CA ARG A 117 1.94 4.07 -10.35
C ARG A 117 3.23 4.28 -9.58
N PHE A 118 3.13 4.28 -8.26
CA PHE A 118 4.29 4.46 -7.38
C PHE A 118 4.91 3.11 -7.01
N TYR A 119 4.09 2.11 -6.68
CA TYR A 119 4.55 0.81 -6.24
C TYR A 119 4.74 -0.15 -7.42
N ARG A 120 5.97 -0.68 -7.52
CA ARG A 120 6.38 -1.65 -8.53
C ARG A 120 7.05 -2.82 -7.81
N PRO A 121 6.30 -3.89 -7.50
CA PRO A 121 6.86 -5.06 -6.82
C PRO A 121 8.00 -5.67 -7.63
N VAL A 122 8.99 -6.20 -6.91
CA VAL A 122 10.11 -6.93 -7.51
C VAL A 122 9.82 -8.43 -7.56
N ASP A 123 10.59 -9.18 -8.35
CA ASP A 123 10.46 -10.63 -8.51
C ASP A 123 11.20 -11.37 -7.39
N ARG A 124 10.84 -11.09 -6.12
CA ARG A 124 11.43 -11.73 -4.94
C ARG A 124 10.42 -11.87 -3.79
N GLY A 125 10.47 -13.02 -3.13
CA GLY A 125 9.64 -13.32 -1.97
C GLY A 125 8.15 -13.16 -2.24
N LEU A 126 7.39 -12.62 -1.28
CA LEU A 126 5.95 -12.41 -1.40
C LEU A 126 5.58 -11.43 -2.52
N GLU A 127 6.48 -10.55 -2.94
CA GLU A 127 6.18 -9.58 -3.99
C GLU A 127 5.91 -10.23 -5.35
N ILE A 128 6.35 -11.45 -5.60
CA ILE A 128 5.95 -12.23 -6.79
C ILE A 128 4.42 -12.39 -6.83
N GLN A 129 3.81 -12.84 -5.73
CA GLN A 129 2.36 -13.02 -5.63
C GLN A 129 1.60 -11.67 -5.64
N ILE A 130 2.18 -10.64 -5.03
CA ILE A 130 1.64 -9.28 -5.07
C ILE A 130 1.61 -8.77 -6.52
N ALA A 131 2.67 -8.95 -7.28
CA ALA A 131 2.74 -8.55 -8.68
C ALA A 131 1.66 -9.23 -9.54
N GLU A 132 1.48 -10.53 -9.38
CA GLU A 132 0.44 -11.30 -10.06
C GLU A 132 -0.97 -10.80 -9.72
N LYS A 133 -1.23 -10.55 -8.43
CA LYS A 133 -2.51 -10.01 -7.97
C LYS A 133 -2.77 -8.62 -8.55
N LEU A 134 -1.79 -7.72 -8.50
CA LEU A 134 -1.91 -6.38 -9.06
C LEU A 134 -2.17 -6.40 -10.57
N ALA A 135 -1.53 -7.30 -11.30
CA ALA A 135 -1.77 -7.48 -12.74
C ALA A 135 -3.23 -7.85 -13.02
N ARG A 136 -3.78 -8.83 -12.28
CA ARG A 136 -5.19 -9.23 -12.40
C ARG A 136 -6.17 -8.12 -12.05
N LEU A 137 -5.90 -7.34 -10.99
CA LEU A 137 -6.75 -6.21 -10.60
C LEU A 137 -6.76 -5.11 -11.66
N ARG A 138 -5.59 -4.78 -12.22
CA ARG A 138 -5.46 -3.79 -13.30
C ARG A 138 -6.16 -4.21 -14.58
N GLU A 139 -6.15 -5.50 -14.89
CA GLU A 139 -6.90 -6.03 -16.03
C GLU A 139 -8.41 -5.86 -15.84
N ARG A 140 -8.93 -6.14 -14.64
CA ARG A 140 -10.34 -5.89 -14.29
C ARG A 140 -10.70 -4.40 -14.41
N ASP A 141 -9.83 -3.50 -13.96
CA ASP A 141 -10.03 -2.05 -14.12
C ASP A 141 -10.11 -1.66 -15.59
N ALA A 142 -9.22 -2.20 -16.41
CA ALA A 142 -9.21 -1.93 -17.84
C ALA A 142 -10.46 -2.46 -18.55
N GLN A 143 -10.94 -3.63 -18.15
CA GLN A 143 -12.19 -4.21 -18.69
C GLN A 143 -13.41 -3.38 -18.29
N ALA A 144 -13.50 -2.95 -17.03
CA ALA A 144 -14.62 -2.15 -16.51
C ALA A 144 -14.70 -0.76 -17.15
N ARG A 145 -13.56 -0.21 -17.62
CA ARG A 145 -13.50 1.11 -18.28
C ARG A 145 -13.70 1.05 -19.80
N ARG A 146 -13.76 -0.14 -20.40
CA ARG A 146 -14.08 -0.25 -21.82
C ARG A 146 -15.55 0.14 -22.04
N PRO A 147 -15.86 1.08 -22.93
CA PRO A 147 -17.24 1.35 -23.26
C PRO A 147 -17.88 0.05 -23.79
N MET A 148 -19.07 -0.26 -23.30
CA MET A 148 -19.88 -1.33 -23.89
C MET A 148 -20.18 -0.89 -25.32
N GLY A 149 -19.59 -1.58 -26.28
CA GLY A 149 -19.81 -1.36 -27.70
C GLY A 149 -21.25 -1.69 -28.15
#